data_25bf04302cf5d9112255ec7b61b8bf92
#
_entry.id   25bf04302cf5d9112255ec7b61b8bf92
#
_cell.length_a   1.000
_cell.length_b   1.000
_cell.length_c   1.000
_cell.angle_alpha   90.00
_cell.angle_beta   90.00
_cell.angle_gamma   90.00
#
_symmetry.space_group_name_H-M   'P 1'
#
loop_
_entity.id
_entity.type
_entity.pdbx_description
1 polymer ?
#
loop_
_entity_poly.entity_id
_entity_poly.type
_entity_poly.pdbx_seq_one_letter_code
_entity_poly.pdbx_strand_id
1 'polypeptide(L)'
;MQKVVLATGNAGKVRELASLLSDFGLDIVAQTDLGVDSAEETGLTFIENAILKARHAAKVTGLPAIADDSGLAVDILGGAPGIYSARYSGEDATDQKNLQKLLETLKDVPDNQRQARFHCVLVYLRHAEDPTPLVCHGSWPGMITREPAGTGGFGYDPIFFVPSEGKTAAELTREEKSAISHRGQALKLLLDALRNG
;
A
#
# COMPACT_ATOMS: atom_id res chain seq x y z
N MET A 1 21.08 -3.74 16.70
CA MET A 1 19.92 -3.35 15.87
C MET A 1 18.66 -3.40 16.70
N GLN A 2 17.81 -2.39 16.58
CA GLN A 2 16.50 -2.36 17.23
C GLN A 2 15.50 -3.22 16.45
N LYS A 3 14.89 -4.20 17.12
CA LYS A 3 13.87 -5.04 16.49
C LYS A 3 12.57 -4.25 16.31
N VAL A 4 12.00 -4.31 15.11
CA VAL A 4 10.76 -3.64 14.72
C VAL A 4 9.84 -4.66 14.06
N VAL A 5 8.60 -4.77 14.53
CA VAL A 5 7.62 -5.67 13.91
C VAL A 5 6.98 -4.99 12.70
N LEU A 6 6.92 -5.70 11.58
CA LEU A 6 6.14 -5.29 10.43
C LEU A 6 4.78 -5.98 10.48
N ALA A 7 3.72 -5.18 10.54
CA ALA A 7 2.33 -5.66 10.69
C ALA A 7 1.78 -6.21 9.35
N THR A 8 2.47 -7.20 8.80
CA THR A 8 2.07 -7.94 7.58
C THR A 8 2.66 -9.34 7.60
N GLY A 9 1.99 -10.27 6.94
CA GLY A 9 2.52 -11.60 6.63
C GLY A 9 3.12 -11.69 5.23
N ASN A 10 3.16 -10.60 4.46
CA ASN A 10 3.70 -10.60 3.10
C ASN A 10 5.23 -10.61 3.12
N ALA A 11 5.82 -11.77 2.81
CA ALA A 11 7.28 -11.96 2.83
C ALA A 11 8.05 -11.04 1.87
N GLY A 12 7.42 -10.62 0.77
CA GLY A 12 8.03 -9.67 -0.18
C GLY A 12 8.18 -8.28 0.44
N LYS A 13 7.14 -7.80 1.10
CA LYS A 13 7.16 -6.52 1.83
C LYS A 13 8.18 -6.55 2.98
N VAL A 14 8.25 -7.65 3.71
CA VAL A 14 9.21 -7.82 4.80
C VAL A 14 10.64 -7.72 4.29
N ARG A 15 10.99 -8.44 3.23
CA ARG A 15 12.34 -8.41 2.64
C ARG A 15 12.72 -7.02 2.13
N GLU A 16 11.80 -6.35 1.46
CA GLU A 16 12.02 -5.00 0.93
C GLU A 16 12.33 -4.01 2.05
N LEU A 17 11.48 -3.96 3.08
CA LEU A 17 11.68 -3.06 4.22
C LEU A 17 12.91 -3.44 5.05
N ALA A 18 13.17 -4.71 5.27
CA ALA A 18 14.37 -5.17 5.96
C ALA A 18 15.65 -4.69 5.26
N SER A 19 15.69 -4.79 3.92
CA SER A 19 16.82 -4.30 3.14
C SER A 19 17.00 -2.78 3.24
N LEU A 20 15.91 -2.02 3.14
CA LEU A 20 15.95 -0.55 3.15
C LEU A 20 16.26 0.02 4.54
N LEU A 21 15.82 -0.64 5.61
CA LEU A 21 15.92 -0.14 6.97
C LEU A 21 17.11 -0.69 7.76
N SER A 22 17.85 -1.64 7.21
CA SER A 22 19.05 -2.19 7.86
C SER A 22 20.10 -1.11 8.16
N ASP A 23 20.29 -0.16 7.25
CA ASP A 23 21.24 0.93 7.40
C ASP A 23 20.87 1.92 8.53
N PHE A 24 19.64 1.88 8.99
CA PHE A 24 19.15 2.68 10.12
C PHE A 24 19.27 1.95 11.47
N GLY A 25 19.92 0.79 11.51
CA GLY A 25 20.05 -0.02 12.71
C GLY A 25 18.74 -0.71 13.13
N LEU A 26 17.78 -0.86 12.20
CA LEU A 26 16.50 -1.51 12.43
C LEU A 26 16.53 -2.94 11.90
N ASP A 27 16.04 -3.87 12.71
CA ASP A 27 15.86 -5.29 12.37
C ASP A 27 14.35 -5.55 12.21
N ILE A 28 13.93 -5.70 10.96
CA ILE A 28 12.51 -5.87 10.60
C ILE A 28 12.11 -7.34 10.67
N VAL A 29 11.12 -7.64 11.49
CA VAL A 29 10.57 -8.99 11.69
C VAL A 29 9.09 -9.00 11.32
N ALA A 30 8.65 -10.00 10.55
CA ALA A 30 7.24 -10.15 10.22
C ALA A 30 6.41 -10.47 11.48
N GLN A 31 5.21 -9.90 11.56
CA GLN A 31 4.28 -10.21 12.67
C GLN A 31 3.95 -11.70 12.77
N THR A 32 3.86 -12.39 11.63
CA THR A 32 3.58 -13.83 11.57
C THR A 32 4.68 -14.66 12.22
N ASP A 33 5.95 -14.23 12.11
CA ASP A 33 7.09 -14.92 12.75
C ASP A 33 7.07 -14.76 14.28
N LEU A 34 6.31 -13.79 14.77
CA LEU A 34 6.11 -13.53 16.21
C LEU A 34 4.75 -14.04 16.71
N GLY A 35 4.02 -14.81 15.89
CA GLY A 35 2.72 -15.36 16.25
C GLY A 35 1.61 -14.36 16.41
N VAL A 36 1.69 -13.21 15.74
CA VAL A 36 0.69 -12.15 15.80
C VAL A 36 -0.33 -12.33 14.68
N ASP A 37 -1.59 -12.44 15.05
CA ASP A 37 -2.70 -12.46 14.09
C ASP A 37 -2.96 -11.07 13.50
N SER A 38 -3.56 -11.05 12.30
CA SER A 38 -3.92 -9.80 11.63
C SER A 38 -4.95 -9.01 12.45
N ALA A 39 -4.76 -7.70 12.53
CA ALA A 39 -5.72 -6.79 13.14
C ALA A 39 -7.00 -6.71 12.30
N GLU A 40 -8.13 -6.47 12.97
CA GLU A 40 -9.37 -6.11 12.29
C GLU A 40 -9.28 -4.68 11.76
N GLU A 41 -9.51 -4.51 10.47
CA GLU A 41 -9.48 -3.21 9.80
C GLU A 41 -10.87 -2.56 9.83
N THR A 42 -11.12 -1.79 10.87
CA THR A 42 -12.41 -1.13 11.13
C THR A 42 -12.46 0.33 10.72
N GLY A 43 -11.35 0.91 10.28
CA GLY A 43 -11.26 2.29 9.83
C GLY A 43 -11.88 2.49 8.44
N LEU A 44 -12.18 3.74 8.12
CA LEU A 44 -12.72 4.16 6.84
C LEU A 44 -11.66 4.76 5.91
N THR A 45 -10.43 4.92 6.40
CA THR A 45 -9.31 5.48 5.65
C THR A 45 -8.08 4.58 5.73
N PHE A 46 -7.16 4.74 4.78
CA PHE A 46 -5.87 4.05 4.80
C PHE A 46 -5.06 4.40 6.06
N ILE A 47 -5.10 5.66 6.50
CA ILE A 47 -4.39 6.13 7.69
C ILE A 47 -4.90 5.42 8.95
N GLU A 48 -6.21 5.38 9.15
CA GLU A 48 -6.83 4.71 10.30
C GLU A 48 -6.46 3.23 10.34
N ASN A 49 -6.57 2.53 9.21
CA ASN A 49 -6.27 1.09 9.14
C ASN A 49 -4.78 0.80 9.33
N ALA A 50 -3.89 1.63 8.79
CA ALA A 50 -2.45 1.50 9.03
C ALA A 50 -2.10 1.68 10.51
N ILE A 51 -2.69 2.68 11.18
CA ILE A 51 -2.51 2.91 12.62
C ILE A 51 -3.05 1.73 13.44
N LEU A 52 -4.25 1.24 13.12
CA LEU A 52 -4.84 0.08 13.79
C LEU A 52 -3.92 -1.16 13.71
N LYS A 53 -3.39 -1.45 12.54
CA LYS A 53 -2.48 -2.57 12.32
C LYS A 53 -1.17 -2.41 13.10
N ALA A 54 -0.57 -1.24 13.06
CA ALA A 54 0.67 -0.96 13.78
C ALA A 54 0.48 -1.04 15.30
N ARG A 55 -0.61 -0.47 15.84
CA ARG A 55 -0.91 -0.53 17.29
C ARG A 55 -1.16 -1.96 17.75
N HIS A 56 -1.91 -2.74 16.98
CA HIS A 56 -2.16 -4.14 17.31
C HIS A 56 -0.85 -4.93 17.42
N ALA A 57 0.01 -4.82 16.42
CA ALA A 57 1.29 -5.50 16.40
C ALA A 57 2.20 -5.04 17.55
N ALA A 58 2.29 -3.73 17.80
CA ALA A 58 3.08 -3.18 18.90
C ALA A 58 2.54 -3.62 20.27
N LYS A 59 1.22 -3.67 20.46
CA LYS A 59 0.59 -4.09 21.72
C LYS A 59 0.87 -5.56 22.03
N VAL A 60 0.76 -6.44 21.02
CA VAL A 60 0.97 -7.88 21.21
C VAL A 60 2.44 -8.22 21.42
N THR A 61 3.34 -7.54 20.72
CA THR A 61 4.78 -7.86 20.73
C THR A 61 5.59 -7.07 21.74
N GLY A 62 5.09 -5.91 22.19
CA GLY A 62 5.87 -4.96 22.99
C GLY A 62 6.99 -4.25 22.21
N LEU A 63 7.01 -4.38 20.89
CA LEU A 63 8.03 -3.81 19.99
C LEU A 63 7.51 -2.57 19.26
N PRO A 64 8.42 -1.69 18.80
CA PRO A 64 8.04 -0.73 17.75
C PRO A 64 7.46 -1.45 16.53
N ALA A 65 6.54 -0.80 15.84
CA ALA A 65 5.83 -1.41 14.73
C ALA A 65 5.77 -0.50 13.51
N ILE A 66 5.86 -1.12 12.33
CA ILE A 66 5.55 -0.49 11.05
C ILE A 66 4.35 -1.22 10.45
N ALA A 67 3.40 -0.46 9.92
CA ALA A 67 2.30 -1.00 9.13
C ALA A 67 2.15 -0.23 7.82
N ASP A 68 1.63 -0.89 6.81
CA ASP A 68 1.20 -0.26 5.59
C ASP A 68 -0.28 -0.53 5.33
N ASP A 69 -0.95 0.43 4.69
CA ASP A 69 -2.22 0.23 4.05
C ASP A 69 -2.23 0.95 2.72
N SER A 70 -2.74 0.30 1.68
CA SER A 70 -2.68 0.82 0.33
C SER A 70 -3.88 0.36 -0.49
N GLY A 71 -4.19 1.10 -1.54
CA GLY A 71 -5.26 0.76 -2.45
C GLY A 71 -5.44 1.79 -3.54
N LEU A 72 -6.45 1.53 -4.38
CA LEU A 72 -6.83 2.35 -5.51
C LEU A 72 -8.11 3.12 -5.22
N ALA A 73 -8.10 4.41 -5.44
CA ALA A 73 -9.27 5.28 -5.34
C ALA A 73 -9.62 5.83 -6.72
N VAL A 74 -10.84 5.57 -7.19
CA VAL A 74 -11.34 6.07 -8.48
C VAL A 74 -12.29 7.24 -8.22
N ASP A 75 -12.02 8.39 -8.83
CA ASP A 75 -12.72 9.64 -8.51
C ASP A 75 -14.23 9.56 -8.77
N ILE A 76 -14.63 9.07 -9.94
CA ILE A 76 -16.06 8.95 -10.30
C ILE A 76 -16.84 7.97 -9.41
N LEU A 77 -16.13 7.07 -8.73
CA LEU A 77 -16.71 6.11 -7.80
C LEU A 77 -16.66 6.60 -6.33
N GLY A 78 -16.40 7.88 -6.11
CA GLY A 78 -16.31 8.44 -4.77
C GLY A 78 -15.15 7.88 -3.93
N GLY A 79 -14.09 7.40 -4.59
CA GLY A 79 -12.92 6.81 -3.93
C GLY A 79 -12.91 5.28 -3.85
N ALA A 80 -13.98 4.61 -4.29
CA ALA A 80 -13.97 3.14 -4.38
C ALA A 80 -12.98 2.66 -5.46
N PRO A 81 -12.36 1.47 -5.35
CA PRO A 81 -12.48 0.47 -4.27
C PRO A 81 -11.91 0.91 -2.91
N GLY A 82 -10.97 1.87 -2.86
CA GLY A 82 -10.42 2.44 -1.64
C GLY A 82 -9.80 1.39 -0.73
N ILE A 83 -10.18 1.40 0.54
CA ILE A 83 -9.68 0.43 1.54
C ILE A 83 -10.10 -1.01 1.24
N TYR A 84 -11.06 -1.23 0.34
CA TYR A 84 -11.54 -2.56 -0.08
C TYR A 84 -10.83 -3.08 -1.33
N SER A 85 -9.78 -2.41 -1.81
CA SER A 85 -9.11 -2.72 -3.08
C SER A 85 -8.71 -4.20 -3.21
N ALA A 86 -8.16 -4.81 -2.17
CA ALA A 86 -7.73 -6.22 -2.21
C ALA A 86 -8.89 -7.21 -2.23
N ARG A 87 -10.06 -6.84 -1.71
CA ARG A 87 -11.26 -7.67 -1.60
C ARG A 87 -12.47 -7.13 -2.36
N TYR A 88 -12.22 -6.32 -3.38
CA TYR A 88 -13.28 -5.62 -4.13
C TYR A 88 -14.31 -6.56 -4.74
N SER A 89 -13.89 -7.72 -5.24
CA SER A 89 -14.77 -8.72 -5.85
C SER A 89 -15.42 -9.70 -4.85
N GLY A 90 -15.16 -9.57 -3.55
CA GLY A 90 -15.77 -10.36 -2.49
C GLY A 90 -14.78 -11.30 -1.78
N GLU A 91 -15.33 -12.31 -1.08
CA GLU A 91 -14.53 -13.24 -0.27
C GLU A 91 -13.53 -14.06 -1.08
N ASP A 92 -13.89 -14.44 -2.31
CA ASP A 92 -13.01 -15.18 -3.22
C ASP A 92 -12.24 -14.25 -4.16
N ALA A 93 -11.89 -13.05 -3.71
CA ALA A 93 -11.22 -12.06 -4.52
C ALA A 93 -9.83 -12.53 -4.98
N THR A 94 -9.56 -12.25 -6.25
CA THR A 94 -8.22 -12.34 -6.85
C THR A 94 -7.94 -11.03 -7.57
N ASP A 95 -6.68 -10.76 -7.88
CA ASP A 95 -6.31 -9.57 -8.65
C ASP A 95 -7.10 -9.50 -9.97
N GLN A 96 -7.23 -10.61 -10.67
CA GLN A 96 -7.97 -10.70 -11.92
C GLN A 96 -9.46 -10.40 -11.74
N LYS A 97 -10.10 -10.95 -10.72
CA LYS A 97 -11.53 -10.70 -10.43
C LYS A 97 -11.78 -9.25 -10.04
N ASN A 98 -10.90 -8.67 -9.24
CA ASN A 98 -10.98 -7.27 -8.81
C ASN A 98 -10.84 -6.33 -10.02
N LEU A 99 -9.87 -6.58 -10.87
CA LEU A 99 -9.62 -5.83 -12.11
C LEU A 99 -10.83 -5.90 -13.04
N GLN A 100 -11.36 -7.08 -13.29
CA GLN A 100 -12.54 -7.27 -14.14
C GLN A 100 -13.78 -6.57 -13.58
N LYS A 101 -14.01 -6.65 -12.28
CA LYS A 101 -15.11 -5.93 -11.63
C LYS A 101 -14.98 -4.43 -11.84
N LEU A 102 -13.79 -3.86 -11.70
CA LEU A 102 -13.57 -2.43 -11.90
C LEU A 102 -13.81 -2.03 -13.36
N LEU A 103 -13.33 -2.80 -14.32
CA LEU A 103 -13.58 -2.56 -15.74
C LEU A 103 -15.07 -2.58 -16.06
N GLU A 104 -15.81 -3.57 -15.55
CA GLU A 104 -17.26 -3.65 -15.75
C GLU A 104 -17.98 -2.47 -15.10
N THR A 105 -17.58 -2.07 -13.90
CA THR A 105 -18.16 -0.92 -13.18
C THR A 105 -17.98 0.38 -13.97
N LEU A 106 -16.85 0.53 -14.68
CA LEU A 106 -16.50 1.73 -15.42
C LEU A 106 -16.81 1.67 -16.93
N LYS A 107 -17.47 0.62 -17.42
CA LYS A 107 -17.67 0.39 -18.85
C LYS A 107 -18.35 1.57 -19.59
N ASP A 108 -19.29 2.23 -18.95
CA ASP A 108 -20.04 3.35 -19.51
C ASP A 108 -19.47 4.73 -19.13
N VAL A 109 -18.35 4.75 -18.40
CA VAL A 109 -17.68 5.99 -17.98
C VAL A 109 -16.77 6.50 -19.12
N PRO A 110 -16.94 7.76 -19.57
CA PRO A 110 -16.11 8.34 -20.61
C PRO A 110 -14.61 8.38 -20.22
N ASP A 111 -13.74 8.37 -21.23
CA ASP A 111 -12.28 8.36 -21.01
C ASP A 111 -11.78 9.54 -20.18
N ASN A 112 -12.38 10.70 -20.32
CA ASN A 112 -12.01 11.91 -19.57
C ASN A 112 -12.54 11.96 -18.11
N GLN A 113 -13.22 10.91 -17.64
CA GLN A 113 -13.77 10.79 -16.29
C GLN A 113 -13.27 9.52 -15.56
N ARG A 114 -12.14 8.98 -15.99
CA ARG A 114 -11.58 7.73 -15.47
C ARG A 114 -10.34 7.96 -14.59
N GLN A 115 -10.22 9.15 -14.00
CA GLN A 115 -9.12 9.49 -13.10
C GLN A 115 -9.14 8.62 -11.85
N ALA A 116 -7.96 8.21 -11.44
CA ALA A 116 -7.75 7.39 -10.25
C ALA A 116 -6.42 7.73 -9.59
N ARG A 117 -6.26 7.31 -8.33
CA ARG A 117 -5.01 7.42 -7.59
C ARG A 117 -4.76 6.15 -6.81
N PHE A 118 -3.54 5.66 -6.88
CA PHE A 118 -3.04 4.74 -5.88
C PHE A 118 -2.61 5.50 -4.63
N HIS A 119 -2.91 4.97 -3.47
CA HIS A 119 -2.46 5.48 -2.18
C HIS A 119 -1.69 4.42 -1.42
N CYS A 120 -0.62 4.82 -0.74
CA CYS A 120 0.10 4.00 0.22
C CYS A 120 0.36 4.83 1.47
N VAL A 121 -0.06 4.33 2.61
CA VAL A 121 0.25 4.92 3.91
C VAL A 121 1.16 3.96 4.67
N LEU A 122 2.31 4.46 5.11
CA LEU A 122 3.20 3.78 6.05
C LEU A 122 3.12 4.48 7.40
N VAL A 123 2.94 3.70 8.46
CA VAL A 123 2.92 4.20 9.84
C VAL A 123 4.04 3.52 10.63
N TYR A 124 4.81 4.31 11.36
CA TYR A 124 5.80 3.82 12.33
C TYR A 124 5.41 4.29 13.74
N LEU A 125 5.25 3.34 14.65
CA LEU A 125 5.00 3.56 16.07
C LEU A 125 6.22 3.12 16.88
N ARG A 126 6.66 3.94 17.83
CA ARG A 126 7.72 3.58 18.78
C ARG A 126 7.22 2.63 19.87
N HIS A 127 5.95 2.68 20.19
CA HIS A 127 5.25 1.80 21.13
C HIS A 127 3.73 1.84 20.88
N ALA A 128 2.98 0.94 21.49
CA ALA A 128 1.54 0.78 21.22
C ALA A 128 0.70 2.05 21.50
N GLU A 129 1.11 2.88 22.44
CA GLU A 129 0.41 4.11 22.84
C GLU A 129 1.10 5.38 22.32
N ASP A 130 1.95 5.26 21.31
CA ASP A 130 2.67 6.40 20.72
C ASP A 130 1.68 7.47 20.26
N PRO A 131 1.71 8.68 20.87
CA PRO A 131 0.79 9.75 20.51
C PRO A 131 1.23 10.53 19.26
N THR A 132 2.46 10.29 18.79
CA THR A 132 3.06 11.03 17.67
C THR A 132 3.73 10.07 16.67
N PRO A 133 2.94 9.16 16.07
CA PRO A 133 3.49 8.22 15.07
C PRO A 133 4.00 8.97 13.85
N LEU A 134 4.98 8.39 13.16
CA LEU A 134 5.32 8.82 11.81
C LEU A 134 4.25 8.28 10.85
N VAL A 135 3.64 9.18 10.08
CA VAL A 135 2.65 8.84 9.05
C VAL A 135 3.18 9.34 7.71
N CYS A 136 3.46 8.42 6.81
CA CYS A 136 4.04 8.70 5.51
C CYS A 136 3.05 8.28 4.43
N HIS A 137 2.56 9.24 3.64
CA HIS A 137 1.52 9.03 2.64
C HIS A 137 2.05 9.33 1.24
N GLY A 138 2.09 8.33 0.38
CA GLY A 138 2.35 8.45 -1.05
C GLY A 138 1.06 8.38 -1.85
N SER A 139 0.99 9.19 -2.91
CA SER A 139 -0.16 9.24 -3.82
C SER A 139 0.33 9.27 -5.27
N TRP A 140 -0.20 8.39 -6.10
CA TRP A 140 0.22 8.22 -7.49
C TRP A 140 -0.97 8.39 -8.44
N PRO A 141 -1.08 9.53 -9.15
CA PRO A 141 -2.19 9.80 -10.03
C PRO A 141 -2.07 9.05 -11.36
N GLY A 142 -3.21 8.67 -11.90
CA GLY A 142 -3.31 8.01 -13.18
C GLY A 142 -4.74 7.93 -13.68
N MET A 143 -4.98 7.05 -14.63
CA MET A 143 -6.29 6.84 -15.24
C MET A 143 -6.55 5.34 -15.43
N ILE A 144 -7.81 4.94 -15.32
CA ILE A 144 -8.19 3.54 -15.57
C ILE A 144 -8.41 3.35 -17.07
N THR A 145 -7.69 2.40 -17.65
CA THR A 145 -7.82 2.01 -19.06
C THR A 145 -9.10 1.21 -19.29
N ARG A 146 -9.43 0.98 -20.56
CA ARG A 146 -10.56 0.09 -20.92
C ARG A 146 -10.14 -1.36 -21.02
N GLU A 147 -8.87 -1.62 -21.32
CA GLU A 147 -8.29 -2.95 -21.49
C GLU A 147 -6.98 -3.07 -20.73
N PRO A 148 -6.67 -4.26 -20.20
CA PRO A 148 -5.39 -4.49 -19.55
C PRO A 148 -4.22 -4.42 -20.55
N ALA A 149 -3.08 -3.89 -20.09
CA ALA A 149 -1.82 -3.91 -20.82
C ALA A 149 -0.66 -4.14 -19.84
N GLY A 150 0.29 -4.95 -20.26
CA GLY A 150 1.46 -5.31 -19.46
C GLY A 150 1.25 -6.52 -18.55
N THR A 151 2.35 -7.09 -18.10
CA THR A 151 2.37 -8.32 -17.29
C THR A 151 3.10 -8.17 -15.96
N GLY A 152 3.71 -7.02 -15.71
CA GLY A 152 4.42 -6.72 -14.46
C GLY A 152 3.48 -6.31 -13.33
N GLY A 153 4.04 -6.17 -12.15
CA GLY A 153 3.32 -5.70 -10.99
C GLY A 153 2.25 -6.67 -10.48
N PHE A 154 1.22 -6.12 -9.87
CA PHE A 154 0.13 -6.87 -9.26
C PHE A 154 -1.14 -6.00 -9.17
N GLY A 155 -2.24 -6.58 -8.73
CA GLY A 155 -3.49 -5.86 -8.49
C GLY A 155 -4.05 -5.19 -9.75
N TYR A 156 -4.30 -3.91 -9.67
CA TYR A 156 -4.87 -3.11 -10.76
C TYR A 156 -3.84 -2.55 -11.74
N ASP A 157 -2.56 -2.87 -11.59
CA ASP A 157 -1.47 -2.33 -12.41
C ASP A 157 -1.71 -2.43 -13.92
N PRO A 158 -2.27 -3.53 -14.46
CA PRO A 158 -2.52 -3.64 -15.90
C PRO A 158 -3.53 -2.65 -16.48
N ILE A 159 -4.39 -2.06 -15.65
CA ILE A 159 -5.40 -1.08 -16.07
C ILE A 159 -5.15 0.33 -15.53
N PHE A 160 -4.04 0.54 -14.84
CA PHE A 160 -3.66 1.84 -14.31
C PHE A 160 -2.66 2.51 -15.25
N PHE A 161 -3.15 3.45 -16.05
CA PHE A 161 -2.33 4.22 -16.99
C PHE A 161 -1.65 5.38 -16.30
N VAL A 162 -0.35 5.52 -16.53
CA VAL A 162 0.51 6.57 -15.95
C VAL A 162 0.80 7.62 -17.04
N PRO A 163 0.13 8.77 -17.04
CA PRO A 163 0.28 9.75 -18.13
C PRO A 163 1.72 10.23 -18.35
N SER A 164 2.49 10.42 -17.28
CA SER A 164 3.89 10.87 -17.37
C SER A 164 4.79 9.88 -18.11
N GLU A 165 4.44 8.60 -18.12
CA GLU A 165 5.23 7.53 -18.73
C GLU A 165 4.64 7.01 -20.06
N GLY A 166 3.39 7.35 -20.35
CA GLY A 166 2.67 6.85 -21.53
C GLY A 166 2.44 5.33 -21.52
N LYS A 167 2.42 4.72 -20.33
CA LYS A 167 2.32 3.27 -20.11
C LYS A 167 1.40 2.98 -18.92
N THR A 168 0.92 1.73 -18.85
CA THR A 168 0.31 1.24 -17.61
C THR A 168 1.39 0.91 -16.57
N ALA A 169 0.99 0.86 -15.31
CA ALA A 169 1.91 0.47 -14.22
C ALA A 169 2.50 -0.93 -14.44
N ALA A 170 1.75 -1.85 -15.06
CA ALA A 170 2.23 -3.19 -15.40
C ALA A 170 3.25 -3.22 -16.53
N GLU A 171 3.36 -2.17 -17.32
CA GLU A 171 4.34 -2.02 -18.40
C GLU A 171 5.64 -1.35 -17.96
N LEU A 172 5.68 -0.81 -16.73
CA LEU A 172 6.89 -0.23 -16.14
C LEU A 172 7.82 -1.33 -15.63
N THR A 173 9.13 -1.07 -15.69
CA THR A 173 10.08 -1.91 -14.97
C THR A 173 9.91 -1.72 -13.46
N ARG A 174 10.41 -2.65 -12.67
CA ARG A 174 10.37 -2.57 -11.22
C ARG A 174 11.05 -1.29 -10.70
N GLU A 175 12.18 -0.93 -11.29
CA GLU A 175 12.94 0.28 -10.96
C GLU A 175 12.19 1.55 -11.32
N GLU A 176 11.60 1.61 -12.51
CA GLU A 176 10.77 2.74 -12.96
C GLU A 176 9.57 2.93 -12.03
N LYS A 177 8.86 1.85 -11.71
CA LYS A 177 7.70 1.89 -10.80
C LYS A 177 8.11 2.35 -9.39
N SER A 178 9.18 1.80 -8.82
CA SER A 178 9.66 2.17 -7.48
C SER A 178 10.02 3.64 -7.35
N ALA A 179 10.51 4.27 -8.42
CA ALA A 179 10.90 5.66 -8.43
C ALA A 179 9.73 6.64 -8.30
N ILE A 180 8.53 6.27 -8.78
CA ILE A 180 7.40 7.20 -8.91
C ILE A 180 6.12 6.73 -8.24
N SER A 181 6.02 5.45 -7.87
CA SER A 181 4.79 4.88 -7.30
C SER A 181 4.44 5.45 -5.92
N HIS A 182 3.18 5.27 -5.54
CA HIS A 182 2.66 5.57 -4.21
C HIS A 182 3.51 4.94 -3.10
N ARG A 183 3.90 3.66 -3.26
CA ARG A 183 4.74 2.94 -2.29
C ARG A 183 6.16 3.50 -2.25
N GLY A 184 6.76 3.77 -3.40
CA GLY A 184 8.09 4.39 -3.48
C GLY A 184 8.13 5.76 -2.80
N GLN A 185 7.10 6.58 -3.00
CA GLN A 185 6.96 7.88 -2.32
C GLN A 185 6.84 7.73 -0.81
N ALA A 186 5.97 6.84 -0.33
CA ALA A 186 5.77 6.61 1.11
C ALA A 186 7.05 6.09 1.78
N LEU A 187 7.77 5.17 1.13
CA LEU A 187 9.05 4.66 1.61
C LEU A 187 10.11 5.75 1.71
N LYS A 188 10.21 6.61 0.70
CA LYS A 188 11.14 7.74 0.73
C LYS A 188 10.84 8.67 1.89
N LEU A 189 9.58 9.02 2.11
CA LEU A 189 9.17 9.85 3.24
C LEU A 189 9.54 9.21 4.58
N LEU A 190 9.35 7.90 4.72
CA LEU A 190 9.72 7.18 5.95
C LEU A 190 11.23 7.23 6.19
N LEU A 191 12.04 6.97 5.16
CA LEU A 191 13.50 7.02 5.27
C LEU A 191 13.99 8.43 5.63
N ASP A 192 13.42 9.46 5.01
CA ASP A 192 13.77 10.85 5.29
C ASP A 192 13.36 11.24 6.73
N ALA A 193 12.21 10.81 7.20
CA ALA A 193 11.76 11.03 8.58
C ALA A 193 12.67 10.35 9.60
N LEU A 194 13.13 9.13 9.33
CA LEU A 194 14.06 8.40 10.21
C LEU A 194 15.48 9.00 10.24
N ARG A 195 15.89 9.67 9.16
CA ARG A 195 17.19 10.38 9.12
C ARG A 195 17.20 11.66 9.95
N ASN A 196 16.05 12.32 10.01
CA ASN A 196 15.92 13.65 10.62
C ASN A 196 15.39 13.60 12.08
N GLY A 197 15.05 12.43 12.55
CA GLY A 197 14.57 12.19 13.91
C GLY A 197 15.54 11.40 14.73
#